data_cc9abbe4f6a5fde2532652cf98f9133d
#
_entry.id   cc9abbe4f6a5fde2532652cf98f9133d
#
_cell.length_a   1.000
_cell.length_b   1.000
_cell.length_c   1.000
_cell.angle_alpha   90.00
_cell.angle_beta   90.00
_cell.angle_gamma   90.00
#
_symmetry.space_group_name_H-M   'P 1'
#
loop_
_entity.id
_entity.type
_entity.pdbx_description
1 polymer ?
#
loop_
_entity_poly.entity_id
_entity_poly.type
_entity_poly.pdbx_seq_one_letter_code
_entity_poly.pdbx_strand_id
1 'polypeptide(L)'
;HFGVADLEALATETHKFESRYLDGLIGPYPERRAVYVERSPIHHIDGIDRPLIVLQGLEDEVVPPNQAEMIVDALRRRRVPVAYLTFEGEQHGFRQAANIRRALDAELSFYGQVFGFALPEAEGIEPVSVENL
;
A
#
# COMPACT_ATOMS: atom_id res chain seq x y z
N HIS A 1 2.82 -0.56 -4.02
CA HIS A 1 3.64 0.52 -3.45
C HIS A 1 2.82 1.79 -3.29
N PHE A 2 2.90 2.45 -2.13
CA PHE A 2 2.32 3.78 -1.87
C PHE A 2 0.83 3.86 -2.20
N GLY A 3 0.07 2.82 -1.93
CA GLY A 3 -1.34 2.71 -2.32
C GLY A 3 -2.24 3.63 -1.50
N VAL A 4 -3.20 4.26 -2.16
CA VAL A 4 -4.24 5.06 -1.51
C VAL A 4 -5.42 4.16 -1.16
N ALA A 5 -5.80 4.12 0.13
CA ALA A 5 -6.94 3.36 0.63
C ALA A 5 -8.19 4.23 0.85
N ASP A 6 -7.99 5.46 1.33
CA ASP A 6 -9.05 6.41 1.65
C ASP A 6 -8.74 7.78 1.05
N LEU A 7 -9.54 8.18 0.07
CA LEU A 7 -9.37 9.46 -0.62
C LEU A 7 -9.79 10.66 0.25
N GLU A 8 -10.71 10.48 1.21
CA GLU A 8 -11.08 11.56 2.13
C GLU A 8 -9.94 11.88 3.09
N ALA A 9 -9.34 10.83 3.68
CA ALA A 9 -8.17 10.98 4.53
C ALA A 9 -7.01 11.61 3.74
N LEU A 10 -6.74 11.13 2.52
CA LEU A 10 -5.70 11.71 1.67
C LEU A 10 -5.94 13.20 1.38
N ALA A 11 -7.17 13.60 1.05
CA ALA A 11 -7.51 15.00 0.75
C ALA A 11 -7.25 15.94 1.93
N THR A 12 -7.30 15.43 3.17
CA THR A 12 -7.10 16.22 4.39
C THR A 12 -5.69 16.14 4.96
N GLU A 13 -4.93 15.10 4.65
CA GLU A 13 -3.65 14.78 5.29
C GLU A 13 -2.43 14.97 4.37
N THR A 14 -2.63 15.03 3.03
CA THR A 14 -1.53 15.26 2.10
C THR A 14 -0.91 16.66 2.26
N HIS A 15 0.34 16.81 1.81
CA HIS A 15 1.01 18.11 1.94
C HIS A 15 0.42 19.17 0.99
N LYS A 16 0.71 20.45 1.28
CA LYS A 16 0.06 21.59 0.60
C LYS A 16 0.22 21.63 -0.92
N PHE A 17 1.29 21.05 -1.48
CA PHE A 17 1.50 21.03 -2.94
C PHE A 17 0.57 20.06 -3.65
N GLU A 18 0.10 19.01 -2.95
CA GLU A 18 -0.86 18.03 -3.45
C GLU A 18 -2.31 18.33 -3.03
N SER A 19 -2.52 19.31 -2.14
CA SER A 19 -3.82 19.60 -1.50
C SER A 19 -4.96 19.89 -2.48
N ARG A 20 -4.66 20.30 -3.72
CA ARG A 20 -5.65 20.56 -4.76
C ARG A 20 -5.54 19.60 -5.95
N TYR A 21 -4.64 18.64 -5.88
CA TYR A 21 -4.43 17.67 -6.96
C TYR A 21 -5.69 16.84 -7.22
N LEU A 22 -6.35 16.39 -6.15
CA LEU A 22 -7.57 15.61 -6.22
C LEU A 22 -8.77 16.40 -6.78
N ASP A 23 -8.77 17.74 -6.67
CA ASP A 23 -9.84 18.57 -7.24
C ASP A 23 -9.98 18.37 -8.76
N GLY A 24 -8.86 18.16 -9.45
CA GLY A 24 -8.84 17.89 -10.89
C GLY A 24 -9.21 16.46 -11.28
N LEU A 25 -8.99 15.49 -10.39
CA LEU A 25 -9.24 14.06 -10.66
C LEU A 25 -10.62 13.59 -10.22
N ILE A 26 -11.13 14.13 -9.11
CA ILE A 26 -12.36 13.68 -8.45
C ILE A 26 -13.38 14.81 -8.36
N GLY A 27 -12.88 16.02 -8.11
CA GLY A 27 -13.65 17.22 -7.86
C GLY A 27 -13.37 17.81 -6.48
N PRO A 28 -13.83 19.04 -6.20
CA PRO A 28 -13.51 19.73 -4.97
C PRO A 28 -14.07 18.99 -3.75
N TYR A 29 -13.24 18.90 -2.69
CA TYR A 29 -13.64 18.37 -1.39
C TYR A 29 -13.93 19.56 -0.44
N PRO A 30 -15.02 19.54 0.36
CA PRO A 30 -15.93 18.40 0.61
C PRO A 30 -17.14 18.31 -0.33
N GLU A 31 -17.32 19.19 -1.30
CA GLU A 31 -18.55 19.27 -2.14
C GLU A 31 -18.81 17.97 -2.90
N ARG A 32 -17.74 17.28 -3.32
CA ARG A 32 -17.83 15.99 -4.03
C ARG A 32 -17.56 14.78 -3.14
N ARG A 33 -17.74 14.91 -1.83
CA ARG A 33 -17.48 13.87 -0.83
C ARG A 33 -18.02 12.48 -1.25
N ALA A 34 -19.21 12.41 -1.79
CA ALA A 34 -19.81 11.13 -2.21
C ALA A 34 -18.94 10.36 -3.21
N VAL A 35 -18.25 11.07 -4.12
CA VAL A 35 -17.35 10.46 -5.11
C VAL A 35 -16.05 9.99 -4.45
N TYR A 36 -15.55 10.71 -3.44
CA TYR A 36 -14.40 10.28 -2.66
C TYR A 36 -14.69 8.97 -1.94
N VAL A 37 -15.83 8.86 -1.26
CA VAL A 37 -16.26 7.62 -0.59
C VAL A 37 -16.44 6.49 -1.60
N GLU A 38 -17.16 6.72 -2.70
CA GLU A 38 -17.43 5.73 -3.74
C GLU A 38 -16.15 5.15 -4.35
N ARG A 39 -15.09 5.97 -4.49
CA ARG A 39 -13.84 5.55 -5.13
C ARG A 39 -12.76 5.10 -4.15
N SER A 40 -13.00 5.15 -2.86
CA SER A 40 -12.04 4.74 -1.83
C SER A 40 -12.06 3.23 -1.61
N PRO A 41 -10.94 2.51 -1.84
CA PRO A 41 -10.84 1.06 -1.64
C PRO A 41 -11.30 0.59 -0.25
N ILE A 42 -11.09 1.39 0.79
CA ILE A 42 -11.45 1.04 2.17
C ILE A 42 -12.96 0.81 2.34
N HIS A 43 -13.79 1.46 1.54
CA HIS A 43 -15.24 1.28 1.55
C HIS A 43 -15.72 0.09 0.70
N HIS A 44 -14.81 -0.54 -0.04
CA HIS A 44 -15.06 -1.69 -0.91
C HIS A 44 -14.21 -2.91 -0.53
N ILE A 45 -13.75 -2.95 0.72
CA ILE A 45 -12.86 -4.00 1.22
C ILE A 45 -13.45 -5.40 1.08
N ASP A 46 -14.78 -5.53 1.07
CA ASP A 46 -15.47 -6.80 0.89
C ASP A 46 -15.24 -7.43 -0.49
N GLY A 47 -14.88 -6.63 -1.48
CA GLY A 47 -14.49 -7.09 -2.81
C GLY A 47 -13.03 -7.54 -2.94
N ILE A 48 -12.19 -7.31 -1.93
CA ILE A 48 -10.79 -7.71 -1.94
C ILE A 48 -10.67 -9.08 -1.28
N ASP A 49 -10.54 -10.13 -2.07
CA ASP A 49 -10.46 -11.53 -1.65
C ASP A 49 -9.15 -12.23 -2.06
N ARG A 50 -8.23 -11.49 -2.68
CA ARG A 50 -6.95 -12.01 -3.17
C ARG A 50 -5.80 -11.54 -2.30
N PRO A 51 -4.71 -12.36 -2.22
CA PRO A 51 -3.51 -11.96 -1.50
C PRO A 51 -2.97 -10.60 -1.94
N LEU A 52 -2.55 -9.78 -1.01
CA LEU A 52 -2.00 -8.45 -1.27
C LEU A 52 -0.65 -8.26 -0.58
N ILE A 53 0.31 -7.68 -1.27
CA ILE A 53 1.54 -7.14 -0.67
C ILE A 53 1.48 -5.62 -0.68
N VAL A 54 1.83 -5.00 0.44
CA VAL A 54 1.84 -3.54 0.63
C VAL A 54 3.23 -3.12 1.08
N LEU A 55 3.82 -2.15 0.37
CA LEU A 55 5.16 -1.61 0.61
C LEU A 55 5.06 -0.10 0.81
N GLN A 56 5.51 0.39 1.98
CA GLN A 56 5.30 1.79 2.40
C GLN A 56 6.56 2.43 2.97
N GLY A 57 6.91 3.60 2.46
CA GLY A 57 7.91 4.48 3.08
C GLY A 57 7.34 5.17 4.32
N LEU A 58 8.07 5.14 5.44
CA LEU A 58 7.58 5.72 6.70
C LEU A 58 7.62 7.26 6.72
N GLU A 59 8.41 7.87 5.83
CA GLU A 59 8.50 9.33 5.69
C GLU A 59 7.73 9.84 4.45
N ASP A 60 6.76 9.06 3.95
CA ASP A 60 5.92 9.45 2.81
C ASP A 60 4.90 10.52 3.25
N GLU A 61 5.11 11.75 2.78
CA GLU A 61 4.22 12.89 3.01
C GLU A 61 3.21 13.10 1.87
N VAL A 62 3.37 12.39 0.75
CA VAL A 62 2.43 12.45 -0.40
C VAL A 62 1.26 11.51 -0.15
N VAL A 63 1.56 10.25 0.15
CA VAL A 63 0.60 9.24 0.60
C VAL A 63 1.03 8.74 1.98
N PRO A 64 0.51 9.33 3.06
CA PRO A 64 0.95 9.01 4.41
C PRO A 64 0.77 7.53 4.77
N PRO A 65 1.62 6.98 5.67
CA PRO A 65 1.61 5.55 6.03
C PRO A 65 0.27 5.02 6.54
N ASN A 66 -0.56 5.86 7.15
CA ASN A 66 -1.90 5.48 7.61
C ASN A 66 -2.80 4.94 6.49
N GLN A 67 -2.56 5.35 5.22
CA GLN A 67 -3.26 4.82 4.06
C GLN A 67 -3.00 3.31 3.90
N ALA A 68 -1.72 2.91 4.01
CA ALA A 68 -1.33 1.50 3.97
C ALA A 68 -1.86 0.74 5.20
N GLU A 69 -1.74 1.33 6.39
CA GLU A 69 -2.22 0.72 7.64
C GLU A 69 -3.71 0.41 7.62
N MET A 70 -4.54 1.34 7.15
CA MET A 70 -6.00 1.15 7.06
C MET A 70 -6.37 -0.06 6.20
N ILE A 71 -5.77 -0.21 5.01
CA ILE A 71 -6.07 -1.33 4.12
C ILE A 71 -5.54 -2.66 4.67
N VAL A 72 -4.33 -2.66 5.22
CA VAL A 72 -3.71 -3.85 5.82
C VAL A 72 -4.53 -4.35 7.00
N ASP A 73 -4.93 -3.47 7.92
CA ASP A 73 -5.74 -3.83 9.06
C ASP A 73 -7.13 -4.36 8.68
N ALA A 74 -7.73 -3.79 7.63
CA ALA A 74 -9.00 -4.27 7.12
C ALA A 74 -8.87 -5.69 6.53
N LEU A 75 -7.79 -5.96 5.78
CA LEU A 75 -7.50 -7.29 5.23
C LEU A 75 -7.19 -8.31 6.32
N ARG A 76 -6.41 -7.94 7.34
CA ARG A 76 -6.13 -8.78 8.52
C ARG A 76 -7.39 -9.22 9.22
N ARG A 77 -8.31 -8.28 9.51
CA ARG A 77 -9.60 -8.60 10.17
C ARG A 77 -10.45 -9.57 9.36
N ARG A 78 -10.36 -9.51 8.04
CA ARG A 78 -11.07 -10.41 7.12
C ARG A 78 -10.32 -11.72 6.84
N ARG A 79 -9.12 -11.89 7.38
CA ARG A 79 -8.23 -13.03 7.13
C ARG A 79 -7.90 -13.21 5.65
N VAL A 80 -7.81 -12.13 4.91
CA VAL A 80 -7.26 -12.14 3.54
C VAL A 80 -5.73 -12.19 3.66
N PRO A 81 -5.04 -13.04 2.87
CA PRO A 81 -3.59 -13.09 2.92
C PRO A 81 -2.97 -11.73 2.61
N VAL A 82 -2.10 -11.26 3.50
CA VAL A 82 -1.45 -9.95 3.35
C VAL A 82 -0.01 -9.97 3.84
N ALA A 83 0.87 -9.33 3.08
CA ALA A 83 2.22 -8.97 3.51
C ALA A 83 2.33 -7.45 3.61
N TYR A 84 2.94 -6.95 4.68
CA TYR A 84 3.15 -5.52 4.88
C TYR A 84 4.58 -5.25 5.30
N LEU A 85 5.29 -4.45 4.49
CA LEU A 85 6.65 -4.01 4.79
C LEU A 85 6.72 -2.49 4.81
N THR A 86 7.37 -1.98 5.84
CA THR A 86 7.67 -0.56 5.99
C THR A 86 9.17 -0.31 5.81
N PHE A 87 9.51 0.86 5.30
CA PHE A 87 10.89 1.24 4.99
C PHE A 87 11.22 2.57 5.66
N GLU A 88 12.09 2.51 6.68
CA GLU A 88 12.61 3.71 7.35
C GLU A 88 13.46 4.55 6.40
N GLY A 89 13.38 5.87 6.52
CA GLY A 89 14.12 6.81 5.68
C GLY A 89 13.66 6.86 4.22
N GLU A 90 12.54 6.23 3.87
CA GLU A 90 11.95 6.27 2.53
C GLU A 90 10.68 7.11 2.51
N GLN A 91 10.52 7.80 1.40
CA GLN A 91 9.41 8.71 1.12
C GLN A 91 8.47 8.11 0.05
N HIS A 92 7.81 8.98 -0.72
CA HIS A 92 7.02 8.57 -1.89
C HIS A 92 7.95 8.17 -3.04
N GLY A 93 8.30 6.89 -3.07
CA GLY A 93 9.34 6.33 -3.95
C GLY A 93 10.62 5.98 -3.18
N PHE A 94 11.02 4.70 -3.27
CA PHE A 94 12.24 4.23 -2.61
C PHE A 94 13.48 4.70 -3.35
N ARG A 95 14.48 5.17 -2.61
CA ARG A 95 15.73 5.74 -3.14
C ARG A 95 16.98 5.03 -2.65
N GLN A 96 16.92 4.40 -1.47
CA GLN A 96 18.02 3.64 -0.92
C GLN A 96 18.12 2.28 -1.61
N ALA A 97 19.30 1.96 -2.18
CA ALA A 97 19.50 0.73 -2.95
C ALA A 97 19.15 -0.54 -2.17
N ALA A 98 19.45 -0.57 -0.86
CA ALA A 98 19.12 -1.69 0.01
C ALA A 98 17.59 -1.90 0.12
N ASN A 99 16.83 -0.81 0.25
CA ASN A 99 15.37 -0.83 0.37
C ASN A 99 14.70 -1.20 -0.97
N ILE A 100 15.22 -0.68 -2.09
CA ILE A 100 14.76 -1.07 -3.43
C ILE A 100 14.97 -2.57 -3.64
N ARG A 101 16.16 -3.10 -3.30
CA ARG A 101 16.45 -4.53 -3.39
C ARG A 101 15.51 -5.34 -2.50
N ARG A 102 15.36 -4.94 -1.23
CA ARG A 102 14.46 -5.61 -0.27
C ARG A 102 13.01 -5.63 -0.75
N ALA A 103 12.52 -4.56 -1.38
CA ALA A 103 11.19 -4.49 -1.96
C ALA A 103 11.01 -5.52 -3.10
N LEU A 104 11.96 -5.57 -4.03
CA LEU A 104 11.93 -6.53 -5.14
C LEU A 104 12.03 -8.00 -4.66
N ASP A 105 12.92 -8.28 -3.70
CA ASP A 105 13.03 -9.61 -3.10
C ASP A 105 11.74 -10.02 -2.38
N ALA A 106 11.09 -9.08 -1.68
CA ALA A 106 9.82 -9.31 -1.03
C ALA A 106 8.68 -9.61 -2.02
N GLU A 107 8.60 -8.88 -3.12
CA GLU A 107 7.63 -9.15 -4.19
C GLU A 107 7.83 -10.53 -4.81
N LEU A 108 9.08 -10.88 -5.15
CA LEU A 108 9.39 -12.19 -5.71
C LEU A 108 9.04 -13.31 -4.72
N SER A 109 9.40 -13.16 -3.45
CA SER A 109 9.05 -14.10 -2.39
C SER A 109 7.53 -14.22 -2.21
N PHE A 110 6.81 -13.10 -2.20
CA PHE A 110 5.36 -13.09 -2.11
C PHE A 110 4.71 -13.87 -3.26
N TYR A 111 5.12 -13.60 -4.49
CA TYR A 111 4.60 -14.34 -5.66
C TYR A 111 4.94 -15.82 -5.60
N GLY A 112 6.15 -16.18 -5.16
CA GLY A 112 6.52 -17.58 -4.97
C GLY A 112 5.59 -18.31 -4.02
N GLN A 113 5.27 -17.69 -2.88
CA GLN A 113 4.35 -18.25 -1.88
C GLN A 113 2.92 -18.34 -2.39
N VAL A 114 2.42 -17.28 -3.04
CA VAL A 114 1.01 -17.20 -3.51
C VAL A 114 0.75 -18.13 -4.70
N PHE A 115 1.70 -18.24 -5.62
CA PHE A 115 1.54 -19.04 -6.85
C PHE A 115 2.21 -20.42 -6.79
N GLY A 116 2.90 -20.74 -5.70
CA GLY A 116 3.47 -22.07 -5.46
C GLY A 116 4.67 -22.41 -6.33
N PHE A 117 5.51 -21.44 -6.71
CA PHE A 117 6.76 -21.71 -7.42
C PHE A 117 7.98 -21.54 -6.51
N ALA A 118 9.02 -22.33 -6.76
CA ALA A 118 10.27 -22.24 -6.04
C ALA A 118 11.03 -20.98 -6.42
N LEU A 119 11.58 -20.29 -5.43
CA LEU A 119 12.49 -19.18 -5.66
C LEU A 119 13.82 -19.70 -6.25
N PRO A 120 14.49 -18.90 -7.10
CA PRO A 120 15.85 -19.24 -7.50
C PRO A 120 16.74 -19.42 -6.26
N GLU A 121 17.65 -20.41 -6.30
CA GLU A 121 18.71 -20.57 -5.28
C GLU A 121 19.74 -19.43 -5.37
N ALA A 122 19.26 -18.19 -5.51
CA ALA A 122 20.11 -17.02 -5.51
C ALA A 122 20.40 -16.64 -4.06
N GLU A 123 21.66 -16.48 -3.73
CA GLU A 123 22.09 -16.03 -2.42
C GLU A 123 21.44 -14.68 -2.08
N GLY A 124 20.73 -14.63 -0.97
CA GLY A 124 20.31 -13.38 -0.33
C GLY A 124 18.89 -12.88 -0.60
N ILE A 125 17.99 -13.70 -1.17
CA ILE A 125 16.57 -13.36 -1.18
C ILE A 125 16.02 -13.59 0.23
N GLU A 126 15.67 -12.49 0.91
CA GLU A 126 15.03 -12.55 2.21
C GLU A 126 13.52 -12.78 2.03
N PRO A 127 12.96 -13.89 2.53
CA PRO A 127 11.54 -14.16 2.41
C PRO A 127 10.68 -13.08 3.10
N VAL A 128 9.51 -12.80 2.53
CA VAL A 128 8.49 -11.99 3.19
C VAL A 128 7.52 -12.87 3.95
N SER A 129 7.09 -12.43 5.12
CA SER A 129 6.00 -13.08 5.85
C SER A 129 4.65 -12.68 5.24
N VAL A 130 3.85 -13.67 4.85
CA VAL A 130 2.48 -13.46 4.37
C VAL A 130 1.53 -13.98 5.43
N GLU A 131 0.82 -13.07 6.08
CA GLU A 131 -0.18 -13.41 7.09
C GLU A 131 -1.41 -14.05 6.43
N ASN A 132 -2.02 -15.03 7.09
CA ASN A 132 -3.24 -15.72 6.65
C ASN A 132 -3.15 -16.47 5.29
N LEU A 133 -1.93 -16.78 4.82
CA LEU A 133 -1.72 -17.60 3.61
C LEU A 133 -1.96 -19.08 3.88
#